data_bc0feadb3b5457d48846ce6982a5aeb7
#
_entry.id   bc0feadb3b5457d48846ce6982a5aeb7
#
_cell.length_a   1.000
_cell.length_b   1.000
_cell.length_c   1.000
_cell.angle_alpha   90.00
_cell.angle_beta   90.00
_cell.angle_gamma   90.00
#
_symmetry.space_group_name_H-M   'P 1'
#
loop_
_entity.id
_entity.type
_entity.pdbx_description
1 polymer ?
#
loop_
_entity_poly.entity_id
_entity_poly.type
_entity_poly.pdbx_seq_one_letter_code
_entity_poly.pdbx_strand_id
1 'polypeptide(L)'
;VSDVESAGKVAGQIYAISTLGSLVGTFLPVLILIPDIGTTRTFLVFAGILFVIAFAGLFRVNAKLALRYVWMPIVITLLAVFLLNGPLRPPAPNATLLYEKESAYNYIQIQEDDKGYRYLYLNEGQGIHSQWHPTQVFYGRTWDFFLTAPYFNEPPFTPDQVQSLLIIGLATGTIPRQYINVYGDIPIDGVEIDPQIIEAGAEFFQMNKTDMPSLTTYAQDGRYILNQLDKK
;
A
#
# COMPACT_ATOMS: atom_id res chain seq x y z
N VAL A 1 7.04 -21.43 -43.94
CA VAL A 1 7.20 -20.14 -44.67
C VAL A 1 7.95 -20.46 -45.92
N SER A 2 7.25 -20.44 -47.07
CA SER A 2 7.79 -20.92 -48.33
C SER A 2 8.27 -19.77 -49.26
N ASP A 3 8.10 -18.51 -48.82
CA ASP A 3 8.45 -17.36 -49.63
C ASP A 3 8.90 -16.18 -48.73
N VAL A 4 9.79 -15.32 -49.24
CA VAL A 4 10.36 -14.17 -48.54
C VAL A 4 9.28 -13.15 -48.13
N GLU A 5 8.29 -12.93 -49.03
CA GLU A 5 7.18 -12.01 -48.78
C GLU A 5 6.28 -12.50 -47.64
N SER A 6 5.98 -13.79 -47.59
CA SER A 6 5.22 -14.41 -46.51
C SER A 6 6.01 -14.38 -45.19
N ALA A 7 7.34 -14.51 -45.22
CA ALA A 7 8.19 -14.40 -44.02
C ALA A 7 8.12 -13.00 -43.40
N GLY A 8 8.21 -11.93 -44.25
CA GLY A 8 8.09 -10.55 -43.80
C GLY A 8 6.73 -10.26 -43.12
N LYS A 9 5.64 -10.73 -43.74
CA LYS A 9 4.29 -10.57 -43.18
C LYS A 9 4.12 -11.26 -41.83
N VAL A 10 4.60 -12.50 -41.69
CA VAL A 10 4.53 -13.27 -40.46
C VAL A 10 5.39 -12.61 -39.36
N ALA A 11 6.61 -12.18 -39.70
CA ALA A 11 7.47 -11.47 -38.77
C ALA A 11 6.83 -10.16 -38.28
N GLY A 12 6.24 -9.38 -39.19
CA GLY A 12 5.52 -8.15 -38.86
C GLY A 12 4.31 -8.39 -37.92
N GLN A 13 3.54 -9.45 -38.16
CA GLN A 13 2.43 -9.84 -37.30
C GLN A 13 2.90 -10.24 -35.92
N ILE A 14 3.94 -11.06 -35.81
CA ILE A 14 4.51 -11.48 -34.53
C ILE A 14 5.02 -10.26 -33.77
N TYR A 15 5.73 -9.35 -34.41
CA TYR A 15 6.20 -8.11 -33.81
C TYR A 15 5.06 -7.23 -33.30
N ALA A 16 4.01 -7.03 -34.09
CA ALA A 16 2.85 -6.23 -33.72
C ALA A 16 2.12 -6.82 -32.50
N ILE A 17 1.89 -8.15 -32.49
CA ILE A 17 1.25 -8.85 -31.35
C ILE A 17 2.14 -8.78 -30.11
N SER A 18 3.44 -8.95 -30.26
CA SER A 18 4.41 -8.87 -29.15
C SER A 18 4.44 -7.47 -28.54
N THR A 19 4.44 -6.42 -29.39
CA THR A 19 4.41 -5.03 -28.94
C THR A 19 3.12 -4.71 -28.20
N LEU A 20 1.96 -5.14 -28.74
CA LEU A 20 0.68 -4.98 -28.07
C LEU A 20 0.64 -5.73 -26.73
N GLY A 21 1.14 -6.97 -26.72
CA GLY A 21 1.25 -7.77 -25.50
C GLY A 21 2.13 -7.13 -24.43
N SER A 22 3.27 -6.54 -24.84
CA SER A 22 4.14 -5.78 -23.93
C SER A 22 3.45 -4.56 -23.35
N LEU A 23 2.73 -3.80 -24.20
CA LEU A 23 1.97 -2.63 -23.74
C LEU A 23 0.92 -3.01 -22.70
N VAL A 24 0.08 -3.99 -23.02
CA VAL A 24 -0.95 -4.49 -22.11
C VAL A 24 -0.32 -5.07 -20.83
N GLY A 25 0.73 -5.89 -20.98
CA GLY A 25 1.42 -6.51 -19.86
C GLY A 25 2.15 -5.53 -18.93
N THR A 26 2.48 -4.34 -19.40
CA THR A 26 3.09 -3.29 -18.59
C THR A 26 2.04 -2.48 -17.82
N PHE A 27 0.96 -2.07 -18.49
CA PHE A 27 0.00 -1.14 -17.90
C PHE A 27 -1.14 -1.82 -17.15
N LEU A 28 -1.65 -2.96 -17.62
CA LEU A 28 -2.76 -3.66 -17.00
C LEU A 28 -2.48 -4.07 -15.54
N PRO A 29 -1.31 -4.62 -15.19
CA PRO A 29 -0.99 -4.97 -13.81
C PRO A 29 -1.00 -3.74 -12.91
N VAL A 30 -0.29 -2.69 -13.31
CA VAL A 30 -0.01 -1.52 -12.45
C VAL A 30 -1.25 -0.64 -12.28
N LEU A 31 -2.04 -0.45 -13.35
CA LEU A 31 -3.16 0.49 -13.32
C LEU A 31 -4.48 -0.14 -12.88
N ILE A 32 -4.63 -1.46 -13.00
CA ILE A 32 -5.90 -2.13 -12.75
C ILE A 32 -5.73 -3.27 -11.74
N LEU A 33 -4.89 -4.28 -12.05
CA LEU A 33 -4.90 -5.50 -11.25
C LEU A 33 -4.32 -5.29 -9.85
N ILE A 34 -3.18 -4.62 -9.72
CA ILE A 34 -2.56 -4.39 -8.40
C ILE A 34 -3.47 -3.56 -7.49
N PRO A 35 -4.07 -2.43 -7.95
CA PRO A 35 -5.03 -1.67 -7.15
C PRO A 35 -6.26 -2.48 -6.72
N ASP A 36 -6.78 -3.35 -7.60
CA ASP A 36 -8.04 -4.07 -7.34
C ASP A 36 -7.85 -5.36 -6.53
N ILE A 37 -6.82 -6.14 -6.86
CA ILE A 37 -6.64 -7.50 -6.31
C ILE A 37 -5.33 -7.71 -5.55
N GLY A 38 -4.44 -6.71 -5.54
CA GLY A 38 -3.12 -6.75 -4.89
C GLY A 38 -2.04 -7.44 -5.74
N THR A 39 -0.79 -7.27 -5.31
CA THR A 39 0.40 -7.75 -6.03
C THR A 39 0.44 -9.28 -6.13
N THR A 40 0.23 -9.96 -5.02
CA THR A 40 0.31 -11.44 -4.95
C THR A 40 -0.69 -12.11 -5.89
N ARG A 41 -1.95 -11.67 -5.89
CA ARG A 41 -2.99 -12.22 -6.77
C ARG A 41 -2.72 -11.88 -8.22
N THR A 42 -2.18 -10.71 -8.52
CA THR A 42 -1.77 -10.30 -9.87
C THR A 42 -0.72 -11.24 -10.42
N PHE A 43 0.32 -11.58 -9.65
CA PHE A 43 1.31 -12.57 -10.06
C PHE A 43 0.69 -13.95 -10.31
N LEU A 44 -0.24 -14.39 -9.45
CA LEU A 44 -0.93 -15.67 -9.65
C LEU A 44 -1.78 -15.70 -10.93
N VAL A 45 -2.45 -14.58 -11.27
CA VAL A 45 -3.21 -14.46 -12.53
C VAL A 45 -2.28 -14.63 -13.73
N PHE A 46 -1.15 -13.90 -13.79
CA PHE A 46 -0.20 -14.02 -14.89
C PHE A 46 0.46 -15.39 -14.95
N ALA A 47 0.85 -15.95 -13.81
CA ALA A 47 1.37 -17.31 -13.75
C ALA A 47 0.35 -18.34 -14.27
N GLY A 48 -0.93 -18.18 -13.90
CA GLY A 48 -2.02 -19.01 -14.39
C GLY A 48 -2.21 -18.91 -15.91
N ILE A 49 -2.21 -17.70 -16.47
CA ILE A 49 -2.31 -17.47 -17.92
C ILE A 49 -1.16 -18.14 -18.66
N LEU A 50 0.08 -17.91 -18.21
CA LEU A 50 1.27 -18.53 -18.81
C LEU A 50 1.20 -20.05 -18.75
N PHE A 51 0.77 -20.58 -17.61
CA PHE A 51 0.59 -22.03 -17.44
C PHE A 51 -0.43 -22.59 -18.41
N VAL A 52 -1.61 -21.96 -18.57
CA VAL A 52 -2.66 -22.40 -19.51
C VAL A 52 -2.15 -22.40 -20.95
N ILE A 53 -1.43 -21.34 -21.36
CA ILE A 53 -0.85 -21.26 -22.71
C ILE A 53 0.18 -22.36 -22.93
N ALA A 54 1.11 -22.55 -21.98
CA ALA A 54 2.15 -23.57 -22.08
C ALA A 54 1.55 -24.98 -22.12
N PHE A 55 0.57 -25.25 -21.27
CA PHE A 55 -0.09 -26.54 -21.20
C PHE A 55 -0.92 -26.83 -22.46
N ALA A 56 -1.65 -25.85 -22.98
CA ALA A 56 -2.38 -25.98 -24.25
C ALA A 56 -1.45 -26.24 -25.44
N GLY A 57 -0.30 -25.56 -25.48
CA GLY A 57 0.75 -25.82 -26.47
C GLY A 57 1.30 -27.24 -26.38
N LEU A 58 1.64 -27.71 -25.19
CA LEU A 58 2.13 -29.03 -24.94
C LEU A 58 1.09 -30.12 -25.33
N PHE A 59 -0.17 -29.89 -24.99
CA PHE A 59 -1.28 -30.80 -25.31
C PHE A 59 -1.45 -30.97 -26.82
N ARG A 60 -1.31 -29.87 -27.60
CA ARG A 60 -1.38 -29.93 -29.08
C ARG A 60 -0.21 -30.68 -29.70
N VAL A 61 0.99 -30.62 -29.12
CA VAL A 61 2.19 -31.26 -29.64
C VAL A 61 2.26 -32.74 -29.20
N ASN A 62 1.99 -33.00 -27.93
CA ASN A 62 2.06 -34.36 -27.35
C ASN A 62 1.10 -34.51 -26.16
N ALA A 63 -0.11 -34.95 -26.45
CA ALA A 63 -1.15 -35.14 -25.44
C ALA A 63 -0.75 -36.16 -24.34
N LYS A 64 0.02 -37.20 -24.65
CA LYS A 64 0.49 -38.17 -23.65
C LYS A 64 1.45 -37.51 -22.65
N LEU A 65 2.33 -36.62 -23.15
CA LEU A 65 3.24 -35.88 -22.31
C LEU A 65 2.49 -34.84 -21.45
N ALA A 66 1.53 -34.15 -22.01
CA ALA A 66 0.68 -33.22 -21.28
C ALA A 66 -0.05 -33.92 -20.13
N LEU A 67 -0.64 -35.08 -20.36
CA LEU A 67 -1.31 -35.87 -19.32
C LEU A 67 -0.38 -36.28 -18.18
N ARG A 68 0.91 -36.51 -18.47
CA ARG A 68 1.91 -36.80 -17.44
C ARG A 68 2.14 -35.64 -16.47
N TYR A 69 1.88 -34.41 -16.91
CA TYR A 69 2.08 -33.18 -16.10
C TYR A 69 0.80 -32.61 -15.54
N VAL A 70 -0.36 -33.27 -15.64
CA VAL A 70 -1.65 -32.83 -15.08
C VAL A 70 -1.62 -32.59 -13.56
N TRP A 71 -0.70 -33.24 -12.85
CA TRP A 71 -0.50 -33.00 -11.42
C TRP A 71 0.00 -31.58 -11.10
N MET A 72 0.71 -30.90 -12.04
CA MET A 72 1.26 -29.56 -11.82
C MET A 72 0.19 -28.50 -11.51
N PRO A 73 -0.92 -28.37 -12.28
CA PRO A 73 -1.98 -27.42 -11.94
C PRO A 73 -2.60 -27.69 -10.56
N ILE A 74 -2.70 -28.95 -10.17
CA ILE A 74 -3.23 -29.33 -8.85
C ILE A 74 -2.30 -28.80 -7.76
N VAL A 75 -1.00 -29.04 -7.87
CA VAL A 75 0.00 -28.56 -6.89
C VAL A 75 0.06 -27.04 -6.87
N ILE A 76 0.04 -26.38 -8.04
CA ILE A 76 0.03 -24.92 -8.13
C ILE A 76 -1.22 -24.33 -7.46
N THR A 77 -2.40 -24.93 -7.69
CA THR A 77 -3.64 -24.48 -7.04
C THR A 77 -3.58 -24.67 -5.53
N LEU A 78 -3.09 -25.81 -5.04
CA LEU A 78 -2.95 -26.06 -3.61
C LEU A 78 -1.97 -25.06 -2.96
N LEU A 79 -0.84 -24.78 -3.60
CA LEU A 79 0.12 -23.78 -3.14
C LEU A 79 -0.49 -22.37 -3.15
N ALA A 80 -1.23 -22.01 -4.21
CA ALA A 80 -1.91 -20.71 -4.29
C ALA A 80 -2.94 -20.55 -3.16
N VAL A 81 -3.76 -21.58 -2.92
CA VAL A 81 -4.72 -21.58 -1.80
C VAL A 81 -4.00 -21.45 -0.47
N PHE A 82 -2.92 -22.18 -0.25
CA PHE A 82 -2.12 -22.09 0.97
C PHE A 82 -1.54 -20.69 1.17
N LEU A 83 -0.96 -20.09 0.13
CA LEU A 83 -0.37 -18.75 0.18
C LEU A 83 -1.41 -17.64 0.36
N LEU A 84 -2.64 -17.84 -0.14
CA LEU A 84 -3.71 -16.83 -0.03
C LEU A 84 -4.49 -16.90 1.29
N ASN A 85 -4.34 -17.95 2.08
CA ASN A 85 -5.06 -18.14 3.35
C ASN A 85 -4.26 -17.75 4.61
N GLY A 86 -3.03 -17.29 4.45
CA GLY A 86 -2.18 -16.82 5.54
C GLY A 86 -1.83 -15.35 5.41
N PRO A 87 -1.24 -14.73 6.44
CA PRO A 87 -0.68 -13.40 6.31
C PRO A 87 0.43 -13.40 5.25
N LEU A 88 0.48 -12.37 4.42
CA LEU A 88 1.55 -12.20 3.41
C LEU A 88 2.91 -12.09 4.08
N ARG A 89 2.93 -11.49 5.28
CA ARG A 89 4.12 -11.41 6.13
C ARG A 89 3.78 -11.75 7.57
N PRO A 90 4.55 -12.62 8.22
CA PRO A 90 4.36 -12.90 9.64
C PRO A 90 4.59 -11.61 10.45
N PRO A 91 3.81 -11.39 11.52
CA PRO A 91 4.07 -10.29 12.44
C PRO A 91 5.42 -10.48 13.16
N ALA A 92 5.88 -9.42 13.82
CA ALA A 92 7.06 -9.48 14.67
C ALA A 92 6.87 -10.50 15.81
N PRO A 93 7.94 -11.09 16.35
CA PRO A 93 7.85 -11.96 17.53
C PRO A 93 7.12 -11.24 18.69
N ASN A 94 6.16 -11.91 19.31
CA ASN A 94 5.31 -11.36 20.38
C ASN A 94 4.37 -10.22 19.98
N ALA A 95 4.10 -10.08 18.70
CA ALA A 95 3.10 -9.14 18.19
C ALA A 95 1.93 -9.88 17.54
N THR A 96 0.74 -9.35 17.69
CA THR A 96 -0.49 -9.82 17.04
C THR A 96 -0.74 -9.00 15.78
N LEU A 97 -0.99 -9.66 14.67
CA LEU A 97 -1.43 -9.02 13.43
C LEU A 97 -2.90 -8.60 13.58
N LEU A 98 -3.16 -7.28 13.55
CA LEU A 98 -4.52 -6.74 13.63
C LEU A 98 -5.12 -6.52 12.25
N TYR A 99 -4.29 -6.10 11.28
CA TYR A 99 -4.75 -5.74 9.94
C TYR A 99 -3.64 -5.96 8.92
N GLU A 100 -4.03 -6.43 7.75
CA GLU A 100 -3.14 -6.59 6.59
C GLU A 100 -3.91 -6.36 5.30
N LYS A 101 -3.40 -5.46 4.44
CA LYS A 101 -4.02 -5.16 3.16
C LYS A 101 -3.00 -4.61 2.16
N GLU A 102 -3.16 -4.96 0.89
CA GLU A 102 -2.51 -4.26 -0.22
C GLU A 102 -3.46 -3.20 -0.77
N SER A 103 -2.98 -1.97 -0.90
CA SER A 103 -3.66 -0.85 -1.55
C SER A 103 -3.04 -0.54 -2.91
N ALA A 104 -3.53 0.49 -3.59
CA ALA A 104 -2.90 1.01 -4.80
C ALA A 104 -1.49 1.60 -4.56
N TYR A 105 -1.15 1.93 -3.32
CA TYR A 105 0.08 2.66 -2.96
C TYR A 105 1.00 1.83 -2.07
N ASN A 106 0.42 1.06 -1.14
CA ASN A 106 1.19 0.41 -0.08
C ASN A 106 0.70 -1.02 0.20
N TYR A 107 1.63 -1.86 0.64
CA TYR A 107 1.29 -2.97 1.50
C TYR A 107 1.22 -2.45 2.94
N ILE A 108 0.07 -2.60 3.58
CA ILE A 108 -0.25 -2.05 4.89
C ILE A 108 -0.30 -3.19 5.89
N GLN A 109 0.40 -3.08 7.00
CA GLN A 109 0.32 -4.02 8.10
C GLN A 109 0.24 -3.29 9.44
N ILE A 110 -0.74 -3.67 10.29
CA ILE A 110 -0.90 -3.15 11.64
C ILE A 110 -0.68 -4.30 12.61
N GLN A 111 0.22 -4.08 13.54
CA GLN A 111 0.56 -5.03 14.59
C GLN A 111 0.37 -4.40 15.97
N GLU A 112 0.01 -5.23 16.96
CA GLU A 112 -0.05 -4.83 18.36
C GLU A 112 0.89 -5.73 19.17
N ASP A 113 1.76 -5.13 19.98
CA ASP A 113 2.66 -5.85 20.85
C ASP A 113 1.98 -6.25 22.19
N ASP A 114 2.70 -7.00 23.01
CA ASP A 114 2.24 -7.48 24.31
C ASP A 114 2.00 -6.36 25.36
N LYS A 115 2.42 -5.13 25.06
CA LYS A 115 2.23 -3.94 25.89
C LYS A 115 1.07 -3.06 25.40
N GLY A 116 0.40 -3.42 24.29
CA GLY A 116 -0.71 -2.66 23.72
C GLY A 116 -0.30 -1.52 22.81
N TYR A 117 0.97 -1.45 22.41
CA TYR A 117 1.39 -0.52 21.37
C TYR A 117 0.98 -1.05 20.02
N ARG A 118 0.32 -0.21 19.22
CA ARG A 118 0.01 -0.46 17.80
C ARG A 118 0.99 0.24 16.90
N TYR A 119 1.41 -0.47 15.88
CA TYR A 119 2.41 -0.01 14.92
C TYR A 119 1.88 -0.16 13.50
N LEU A 120 2.02 0.90 12.70
CA LEU A 120 1.80 0.86 11.26
C LEU A 120 3.13 0.56 10.57
N TYR A 121 3.16 -0.52 9.82
CA TYR A 121 4.23 -0.86 8.90
C TYR A 121 3.73 -0.74 7.47
N LEU A 122 4.57 -0.22 6.58
CA LEU A 122 4.29 -0.09 5.15
C LEU A 122 5.36 -0.81 4.34
N ASN A 123 4.95 -1.35 3.19
CA ASN A 123 5.83 -1.95 2.18
C ASN A 123 6.77 -3.02 2.75
N GLU A 124 8.06 -2.79 2.81
CA GLU A 124 9.06 -3.77 3.26
C GLU A 124 8.98 -4.09 4.76
N GLY A 125 8.22 -3.34 5.55
CA GLY A 125 8.05 -3.57 6.98
C GLY A 125 9.28 -3.25 7.83
N GLN A 126 10.23 -2.49 7.29
CA GLN A 126 11.48 -2.16 7.99
C GLN A 126 11.33 -0.94 8.91
N GLY A 127 10.42 -0.03 8.59
CA GLY A 127 10.17 1.19 9.35
C GLY A 127 8.77 1.22 9.95
N ILE A 128 8.66 1.77 11.16
CA ILE A 128 7.38 2.10 11.77
C ILE A 128 6.96 3.47 11.24
N HIS A 129 5.79 3.54 10.59
CA HIS A 129 5.25 4.77 10.00
C HIS A 129 4.28 5.51 10.91
N SER A 130 3.68 4.82 11.88
CA SER A 130 2.89 5.40 12.98
C SER A 130 2.91 4.50 14.18
N GLN A 131 2.71 5.08 15.34
CA GLN A 131 2.61 4.40 16.63
C GLN A 131 1.43 4.96 17.42
N TRP A 132 0.75 4.08 18.14
CA TRP A 132 -0.36 4.43 19.01
C TRP A 132 -0.34 3.59 20.28
N HIS A 133 -0.80 4.19 21.39
CA HIS A 133 -1.05 3.50 22.64
C HIS A 133 -2.23 4.20 23.37
N PRO A 134 -3.09 3.48 24.09
CA PRO A 134 -4.28 4.08 24.72
C PRO A 134 -3.98 5.17 25.73
N THR A 135 -2.84 5.11 26.42
CA THR A 135 -2.48 6.04 27.50
C THR A 135 -1.20 6.81 27.28
N GLN A 136 -0.40 6.48 26.26
CA GLN A 136 0.85 7.17 25.96
C GLN A 136 0.73 7.91 24.64
N VAL A 137 1.29 9.12 24.61
CA VAL A 137 1.29 9.99 23.43
C VAL A 137 2.69 10.25 22.91
N PHE A 138 3.69 10.21 23.80
CA PHE A 138 5.10 10.43 23.46
C PHE A 138 5.84 9.10 23.49
N TYR A 139 6.66 8.87 22.47
CA TYR A 139 7.26 7.56 22.21
C TYR A 139 8.79 7.56 22.21
N GLY A 140 9.45 8.75 22.36
CA GLY A 140 10.90 8.89 22.24
C GLY A 140 11.40 8.62 20.80
N ARG A 141 10.58 8.91 19.79
CA ARG A 141 10.85 8.63 18.39
C ARG A 141 10.74 9.88 17.52
N THR A 142 10.94 9.73 16.24
CA THR A 142 10.96 10.80 15.24
C THR A 142 9.75 11.74 15.33
N TRP A 143 8.55 11.23 15.63
CA TRP A 143 7.33 12.05 15.71
C TRP A 143 7.40 13.09 16.82
N ASP A 144 8.03 12.77 17.95
CA ASP A 144 8.15 13.70 19.09
C ASP A 144 8.98 14.93 18.70
N PHE A 145 9.92 14.81 17.77
CA PHE A 145 10.74 15.92 17.29
C PHE A 145 9.95 16.90 16.42
N PHE A 146 8.87 16.49 15.76
CA PHE A 146 8.02 17.41 15.00
C PHE A 146 7.35 18.46 15.89
N LEU A 147 7.19 18.22 17.18
CA LEU A 147 6.70 19.19 18.15
C LEU A 147 7.62 20.41 18.30
N THR A 148 8.88 20.30 17.91
CA THR A 148 9.83 21.42 17.94
C THR A 148 9.77 22.30 16.69
N ALA A 149 9.07 21.88 15.64
CA ALA A 149 9.03 22.60 14.37
C ALA A 149 8.57 24.08 14.51
N PRO A 150 7.56 24.42 15.34
CA PRO A 150 7.13 25.80 15.52
C PRO A 150 8.24 26.72 16.06
N TYR A 151 9.17 26.18 16.83
CA TYR A 151 10.26 26.97 17.45
C TYR A 151 11.41 27.30 16.50
N PHE A 152 11.33 26.89 15.23
CA PHE A 152 12.23 27.38 14.17
C PHE A 152 11.77 28.72 13.56
N ASN A 153 10.61 29.28 13.99
CA ASN A 153 10.20 30.63 13.66
C ASN A 153 11.03 31.66 14.44
N GLU A 154 10.92 32.95 14.05
CA GLU A 154 11.62 34.03 14.71
C GLU A 154 11.23 34.14 16.22
N PRO A 155 12.24 34.21 17.11
CA PRO A 155 11.98 34.36 18.54
C PRO A 155 11.50 35.77 18.90
N PRO A 156 10.72 35.93 19.99
CA PRO A 156 10.21 34.88 20.85
C PRO A 156 9.00 34.16 20.23
N PHE A 157 9.02 32.84 20.22
CA PHE A 157 7.91 32.01 19.77
C PHE A 157 7.34 31.22 20.95
N THR A 158 6.04 31.29 21.15
CA THR A 158 5.33 30.65 22.27
C THR A 158 4.30 29.64 21.76
N PRO A 159 3.94 28.60 22.55
CA PRO A 159 3.01 27.55 22.14
C PRO A 159 1.65 28.04 21.65
N ASP A 160 1.14 29.15 22.23
CA ASP A 160 -0.14 29.78 21.88
C ASP A 160 -0.15 30.41 20.48
N GLN A 161 1.01 30.60 19.87
CA GLN A 161 1.14 31.06 18.48
C GLN A 161 0.94 29.93 17.45
N VAL A 162 0.89 28.67 17.89
CA VAL A 162 0.55 27.55 17.02
C VAL A 162 -0.97 27.49 16.85
N GLN A 163 -1.49 28.04 15.78
CA GLN A 163 -2.93 28.21 15.56
C GLN A 163 -3.54 27.21 14.58
N SER A 164 -2.73 26.58 13.77
CA SER A 164 -3.15 25.54 12.83
C SER A 164 -1.97 24.68 12.40
N LEU A 165 -2.24 23.51 11.85
CA LEU A 165 -1.24 22.57 11.35
C LEU A 165 -1.68 21.95 10.02
N LEU A 166 -0.79 21.94 9.05
CA LEU A 166 -0.92 21.14 7.84
C LEU A 166 0.11 20.01 7.87
N ILE A 167 -0.35 18.78 7.70
CA ILE A 167 0.52 17.59 7.63
C ILE A 167 0.37 16.95 6.25
N ILE A 168 1.49 16.80 5.55
CA ILE A 168 1.57 16.03 4.30
C ILE A 168 2.26 14.71 4.58
N GLY A 169 1.57 13.59 4.36
CA GLY A 169 1.95 12.27 4.83
C GLY A 169 1.44 12.03 6.26
N LEU A 170 0.11 12.06 6.40
CA LEU A 170 -0.56 11.94 7.70
C LEU A 170 -0.33 10.59 8.39
N ALA A 171 -0.22 9.54 7.60
CA ALA A 171 -0.25 8.15 8.06
C ALA A 171 -1.49 7.88 8.95
N THR A 172 -1.33 7.21 10.10
CA THR A 172 -2.46 6.91 11.00
C THR A 172 -2.58 7.86 12.20
N GLY A 173 -2.04 9.11 12.08
CA GLY A 173 -2.36 10.20 13.01
C GLY A 173 -1.53 10.30 14.27
N THR A 174 -0.30 9.78 14.31
CA THR A 174 0.60 9.94 15.47
C THR A 174 0.90 11.41 15.75
N ILE A 175 1.30 12.17 14.73
CA ILE A 175 1.66 13.61 14.86
C ILE A 175 0.46 14.46 15.27
N PRO A 176 -0.73 14.38 14.63
CA PRO A 176 -1.88 15.17 15.08
C PRO A 176 -2.23 14.94 16.54
N ARG A 177 -2.20 13.68 16.99
CA ARG A 177 -2.47 13.33 18.39
C ARG A 177 -1.51 14.03 19.35
N GLN A 178 -0.23 14.06 19.01
CA GLN A 178 0.80 14.75 19.80
C GLN A 178 0.59 16.26 19.79
N TYR A 179 0.26 16.85 18.65
CA TYR A 179 -0.02 18.29 18.53
C TYR A 179 -1.23 18.72 19.35
N ILE A 180 -2.33 17.96 19.28
CA ILE A 180 -3.53 18.22 20.11
C ILE A 180 -3.19 18.13 21.59
N ASN A 181 -2.34 17.19 22.00
CA ASN A 181 -1.94 17.04 23.39
C ASN A 181 -1.08 18.22 23.90
N VAL A 182 -0.21 18.79 23.06
CA VAL A 182 0.75 19.82 23.45
C VAL A 182 0.21 21.24 23.22
N TYR A 183 -0.44 21.46 22.07
CA TYR A 183 -0.86 22.79 21.63
C TYR A 183 -2.38 23.02 21.77
N GLY A 184 -3.12 22.00 22.22
CA GLY A 184 -4.57 22.04 22.33
C GLY A 184 -5.30 21.69 21.04
N ASP A 185 -6.61 21.88 21.05
CA ASP A 185 -7.50 21.51 19.95
C ASP A 185 -7.47 22.57 18.84
N ILE A 186 -6.34 22.64 18.13
CA ILE A 186 -6.13 23.53 16.98
C ILE A 186 -6.60 22.86 15.69
N PRO A 187 -7.06 23.60 14.66
CA PRO A 187 -7.37 23.05 13.34
C PRO A 187 -6.17 22.33 12.72
N ILE A 188 -6.38 21.09 12.31
CA ILE A 188 -5.35 20.27 11.66
C ILE A 188 -5.89 19.72 10.35
N ASP A 189 -5.20 20.04 9.26
CA ASP A 189 -5.42 19.45 7.95
C ASP A 189 -4.38 18.35 7.69
N GLY A 190 -4.83 17.09 7.60
CA GLY A 190 -3.98 15.94 7.38
C GLY A 190 -4.19 15.35 5.97
N VAL A 191 -3.14 15.33 5.17
CA VAL A 191 -3.15 14.80 3.80
C VAL A 191 -2.44 13.47 3.75
N GLU A 192 -3.13 12.44 3.26
CA GLU A 192 -2.58 11.11 3.02
C GLU A 192 -3.01 10.64 1.64
N ILE A 193 -2.07 10.13 0.85
CA ILE A 193 -2.38 9.70 -0.51
C ILE A 193 -3.19 8.40 -0.54
N ASP A 194 -3.00 7.57 0.48
CA ASP A 194 -3.61 6.25 0.56
C ASP A 194 -4.87 6.27 1.44
N PRO A 195 -6.09 6.21 0.86
CA PRO A 195 -7.32 6.21 1.62
C PRO A 195 -7.43 5.03 2.60
N GLN A 196 -6.78 3.90 2.29
CA GLN A 196 -6.79 2.73 3.18
C GLN A 196 -6.03 2.99 4.48
N ILE A 197 -4.99 3.83 4.44
CA ILE A 197 -4.26 4.24 5.65
C ILE A 197 -5.13 5.15 6.52
N ILE A 198 -5.93 6.04 5.93
CA ILE A 198 -6.88 6.89 6.69
C ILE A 198 -7.95 6.03 7.35
N GLU A 199 -8.53 5.07 6.63
CA GLU A 199 -9.52 4.12 7.17
C GLU A 199 -8.94 3.31 8.32
N ALA A 200 -7.74 2.74 8.13
CA ALA A 200 -7.02 1.99 9.16
C ALA A 200 -6.66 2.85 10.38
N GLY A 201 -6.33 4.13 10.16
CA GLY A 201 -6.11 5.11 11.22
C GLY A 201 -7.35 5.33 12.09
N ALA A 202 -8.53 5.45 11.45
CA ALA A 202 -9.79 5.60 12.17
C ALA A 202 -10.16 4.34 12.96
N GLU A 203 -9.94 3.16 12.41
CA GLU A 203 -10.32 1.89 13.02
C GLU A 203 -9.37 1.46 14.14
N PHE A 204 -8.04 1.57 13.92
CA PHE A 204 -7.05 0.98 14.82
C PHE A 204 -6.28 2.01 15.66
N PHE A 205 -6.23 3.29 15.28
CA PHE A 205 -5.40 4.32 15.92
C PHE A 205 -6.21 5.46 16.53
N GLN A 206 -7.52 5.34 16.65
CA GLN A 206 -8.40 6.39 17.14
C GLN A 206 -8.28 7.72 16.36
N MET A 207 -7.93 7.66 15.07
CA MET A 207 -7.89 8.82 14.20
C MET A 207 -9.29 9.15 13.67
N ASN A 208 -10.18 9.55 14.56
CA ASN A 208 -11.59 9.83 14.27
C ASN A 208 -12.06 11.15 14.91
N LYS A 209 -13.25 11.60 14.57
CA LYS A 209 -13.80 12.88 15.05
C LYS A 209 -14.13 12.93 16.55
N THR A 210 -14.23 11.79 17.21
CA THR A 210 -14.44 11.74 18.68
C THR A 210 -13.15 12.04 19.42
N ASP A 211 -12.03 11.43 18.98
CA ASP A 211 -10.73 11.56 19.63
C ASP A 211 -9.91 12.74 19.11
N MET A 212 -10.14 13.14 17.85
CA MET A 212 -9.45 14.25 17.16
C MET A 212 -10.47 15.13 16.42
N PRO A 213 -11.30 15.93 17.13
CA PRO A 213 -12.40 16.67 16.52
C PRO A 213 -11.92 17.71 15.49
N SER A 214 -10.79 18.33 15.72
CA SER A 214 -10.19 19.34 14.84
C SER A 214 -9.41 18.79 13.65
N LEU A 215 -9.18 17.49 13.58
CA LEU A 215 -8.49 16.87 12.45
C LEU A 215 -9.44 16.72 11.25
N THR A 216 -9.06 17.30 10.12
CA THR A 216 -9.68 17.05 8.82
C THR A 216 -8.70 16.24 7.94
N THR A 217 -9.16 15.12 7.40
CA THR A 217 -8.33 14.23 6.58
C THR A 217 -8.68 14.34 5.11
N TYR A 218 -7.65 14.36 4.25
CA TYR A 218 -7.78 14.43 2.79
C TYR A 218 -7.05 13.24 2.15
N ALA A 219 -7.81 12.37 1.48
CA ALA A 219 -7.26 11.27 0.70
C ALA A 219 -6.81 11.76 -0.68
N GLN A 220 -5.66 12.45 -0.77
CA GLN A 220 -5.18 13.08 -1.99
C GLN A 220 -3.65 13.20 -2.03
N ASP A 221 -3.11 13.44 -3.23
CA ASP A 221 -1.69 13.81 -3.40
C ASP A 221 -1.42 15.18 -2.75
N GLY A 222 -0.37 15.25 -1.92
CA GLY A 222 0.00 16.46 -1.18
C GLY A 222 0.31 17.65 -2.08
N ARG A 223 0.89 17.43 -3.27
CA ARG A 223 1.16 18.48 -4.25
C ARG A 223 -0.13 19.06 -4.83
N TYR A 224 -1.14 18.22 -5.02
CA TYR A 224 -2.45 18.68 -5.47
C TYR A 224 -3.10 19.59 -4.44
N ILE A 225 -3.10 19.20 -3.15
CA ILE A 225 -3.66 20.00 -2.04
C ILE A 225 -2.94 21.34 -1.93
N LEU A 226 -1.60 21.36 -1.93
CA LEU A 226 -0.83 22.61 -1.85
C LEU A 226 -1.23 23.59 -2.95
N ASN A 227 -1.37 23.11 -4.20
CA ASN A 227 -1.82 23.95 -5.32
C ASN A 227 -3.27 24.46 -5.19
N GLN A 228 -4.09 23.84 -4.33
CA GLN A 228 -5.44 24.33 -4.04
C GLN A 228 -5.44 25.37 -2.91
N LEU A 229 -4.57 25.23 -1.93
CA LEU A 229 -4.43 26.17 -0.81
C LEU A 229 -3.88 27.52 -1.26
N ASP A 230 -2.93 27.53 -2.20
CA ASP A 230 -2.39 28.78 -2.79
C ASP A 230 -3.42 29.62 -3.57
N LYS A 231 -4.61 29.08 -3.81
CA LYS A 231 -5.70 29.75 -4.55
C LYS A 231 -6.81 30.30 -3.64
N LYS A 232 -6.70 30.13 -2.33
CA LYS A 232 -7.60 30.69 -1.32
C LYS A 232 -6.94 31.82 -0.55
#